data_53c1b12b2a7b1fc106f735a541881c0f
#
_entry.id   53c1b12b2a7b1fc106f735a541881c0f
#
_cell.length_a   1.000
_cell.length_b   1.000
_cell.length_c   1.000
_cell.angle_alpha   90.00
_cell.angle_beta   90.00
_cell.angle_gamma   90.00
#
_symmetry.space_group_name_H-M   'P 1'
#
loop_
_entity.id
_entity.type
_entity.pdbx_description
1 polymer ?
#
loop_
_entity_poly.entity_id
_entity_poly.type
_entity_poly.pdbx_seq_one_letter_code
_entity_poly.pdbx_strand_id
1 'polypeptide(L)'
;MLEIAILGLLNEQPMHGYELRKQLNATLGTFRAFSYGSLYPTLRRMKEQGLIAEDESVLEPPLGGRRGKVVYKLTVEGKERFQTLLEDDSPGAYDDERFGVRLAFFSQTDATTRLRILEGRRRRVEERRERMRTRLERTRERLDRYTVELQRHGLESVEREARWLSELIDSEHRDRRAGTPDEGVSTERPAELEQDGRFSGTGPQDSDNYQ
;
A
#
# COMPACT_ATOMS: atom_id res chain seq x y z
N MET A 1 1.14 -4.39 -14.25
CA MET A 1 0.00 -3.73 -13.59
C MET A 1 -1.06 -4.68 -13.06
N LEU A 2 -1.76 -5.43 -13.93
CA LEU A 2 -2.78 -6.40 -13.50
C LEU A 2 -2.20 -7.53 -12.62
N GLU A 3 -0.94 -7.91 -12.82
CA GLU A 3 -0.23 -8.92 -12.02
C GLU A 3 -0.16 -8.53 -10.54
N ILE A 4 0.35 -7.36 -10.21
CA ILE A 4 0.44 -6.90 -8.80
C ILE A 4 -0.96 -6.77 -8.17
N ALA A 5 -1.97 -6.34 -8.92
CA ALA A 5 -3.33 -6.22 -8.42
C ALA A 5 -3.95 -7.61 -8.10
N ILE A 6 -3.71 -8.61 -8.95
CA ILE A 6 -4.16 -9.99 -8.69
C ILE A 6 -3.42 -10.59 -7.50
N LEU A 7 -2.09 -10.46 -7.46
CA LEU A 7 -1.27 -10.97 -6.35
C LEU A 7 -1.69 -10.34 -5.02
N GLY A 8 -1.92 -9.02 -4.99
CA GLY A 8 -2.36 -8.32 -3.79
C GLY A 8 -3.72 -8.80 -3.25
N LEU A 9 -4.71 -8.96 -4.13
CA LEU A 9 -6.02 -9.48 -3.71
C LEU A 9 -5.94 -10.94 -3.26
N LEU A 10 -5.18 -11.79 -3.96
CA LEU A 10 -5.00 -13.19 -3.57
C LEU A 10 -4.11 -13.37 -2.33
N ASN A 11 -3.31 -12.35 -1.96
CA ASN A 11 -2.58 -12.34 -0.71
C ASN A 11 -3.51 -12.16 0.51
N GLU A 12 -4.66 -11.51 0.32
CA GLU A 12 -5.67 -11.36 1.37
C GLU A 12 -6.44 -12.67 1.58
N GLN A 13 -6.94 -13.27 0.49
CA GLN A 13 -7.68 -14.53 0.52
C GLN A 13 -7.78 -15.19 -0.87
N PRO A 14 -7.92 -16.52 -0.93
CA PRO A 14 -8.28 -17.21 -2.16
C PRO A 14 -9.65 -16.75 -2.68
N MET A 15 -9.80 -16.60 -4.01
CA MET A 15 -11.08 -16.18 -4.57
C MET A 15 -11.31 -16.69 -6.01
N HIS A 16 -12.57 -16.72 -6.43
CA HIS A 16 -12.97 -17.08 -7.78
C HIS A 16 -12.58 -15.98 -8.79
N GLY A 17 -12.32 -16.38 -10.04
CA GLY A 17 -12.00 -15.42 -11.10
C GLY A 17 -13.06 -14.32 -11.31
N TYR A 18 -14.34 -14.63 -11.10
CA TYR A 18 -15.42 -13.63 -11.11
C TYR A 18 -15.29 -12.64 -9.94
N GLU A 19 -14.99 -13.14 -8.75
CA GLU A 19 -14.83 -12.35 -7.55
C GLU A 19 -13.59 -11.45 -7.64
N LEU A 20 -12.47 -12.00 -8.11
CA LEU A 20 -11.27 -11.21 -8.46
C LEU A 20 -11.61 -10.02 -9.34
N ARG A 21 -12.39 -10.23 -10.42
CA ARG A 21 -12.81 -9.12 -11.27
C ARG A 21 -13.65 -8.10 -10.54
N LYS A 22 -14.60 -8.54 -9.72
CA LYS A 22 -15.47 -7.66 -8.93
C LYS A 22 -14.63 -6.81 -7.98
N GLN A 23 -13.70 -7.42 -7.25
CA GLN A 23 -12.81 -6.74 -6.32
C GLN A 23 -11.85 -5.79 -7.04
N LEU A 24 -11.23 -6.22 -8.16
CA LEU A 24 -10.38 -5.36 -8.97
C LEU A 24 -11.12 -4.09 -9.43
N ASN A 25 -12.37 -4.22 -9.88
CA ASN A 25 -13.15 -3.06 -10.30
C ASN A 25 -13.66 -2.21 -9.12
N ALA A 26 -13.94 -2.81 -7.97
CA ALA A 26 -14.33 -2.08 -6.77
C ALA A 26 -13.16 -1.26 -6.20
N THR A 27 -11.96 -1.85 -6.14
CA THR A 27 -10.78 -1.21 -5.57
C THR A 27 -10.10 -0.24 -6.53
N LEU A 28 -10.01 -0.60 -7.81
CA LEU A 28 -9.19 0.09 -8.81
C LEU A 28 -10.00 0.68 -9.97
N GLY A 29 -11.32 0.47 -10.01
CA GLY A 29 -12.18 0.88 -11.12
C GLY A 29 -12.19 2.38 -11.40
N THR A 30 -11.94 3.20 -10.39
CA THR A 30 -11.78 4.66 -10.53
C THR A 30 -10.54 5.03 -11.36
N PHE A 31 -9.50 4.19 -11.33
CA PHE A 31 -8.26 4.40 -12.08
C PHE A 31 -8.29 3.67 -13.43
N ARG A 32 -8.85 2.48 -13.46
CA ARG A 32 -8.96 1.65 -14.67
C ARG A 32 -9.98 0.53 -14.55
N ALA A 33 -10.84 0.37 -15.55
CA ALA A 33 -11.74 -0.76 -15.64
C ALA A 33 -10.99 -2.03 -16.12
N PHE A 34 -11.19 -3.15 -15.41
CA PHE A 34 -10.64 -4.45 -15.76
C PHE A 34 -11.69 -5.31 -16.46
N SER A 35 -11.39 -5.76 -17.68
CA SER A 35 -12.27 -6.59 -18.49
C SER A 35 -11.95 -8.08 -18.36
N TYR A 36 -12.89 -8.94 -18.71
CA TYR A 36 -12.63 -10.39 -18.81
C TYR A 36 -11.52 -10.71 -19.81
N GLY A 37 -11.45 -9.93 -20.91
CA GLY A 37 -10.44 -10.12 -21.94
C GLY A 37 -9.00 -9.93 -21.47
N SER A 38 -8.77 -9.14 -20.41
CA SER A 38 -7.43 -8.94 -19.84
C SER A 38 -7.16 -9.85 -18.63
N LEU A 39 -8.19 -10.14 -17.82
CA LEU A 39 -8.03 -10.90 -16.57
C LEU A 39 -7.69 -12.37 -16.82
N TYR A 40 -8.48 -13.09 -17.57
CA TYR A 40 -8.29 -14.55 -17.74
C TYR A 40 -6.97 -14.92 -18.45
N PRO A 41 -6.52 -14.24 -19.51
CA PRO A 41 -5.19 -14.46 -20.07
C PRO A 41 -4.06 -14.21 -19.04
N THR A 42 -4.23 -13.20 -18.17
CA THR A 42 -3.25 -12.92 -17.11
C THR A 42 -3.25 -14.02 -16.05
N LEU A 43 -4.41 -14.49 -15.57
CA LEU A 43 -4.50 -15.61 -14.63
C LEU A 43 -3.85 -16.88 -15.19
N ARG A 44 -4.10 -17.20 -16.49
CA ARG A 44 -3.46 -18.35 -17.13
C ARG A 44 -1.95 -18.23 -17.11
N ARG A 45 -1.40 -17.10 -17.54
CA ARG A 45 0.05 -16.84 -17.54
C ARG A 45 0.63 -16.95 -16.13
N MET A 46 -0.02 -16.36 -15.13
CA MET A 46 0.44 -16.43 -13.74
C MET A 46 0.42 -17.86 -13.19
N LYS A 47 -0.56 -18.67 -13.57
CA LYS A 47 -0.62 -20.09 -13.24
C LYS A 47 0.55 -20.86 -13.91
N GLU A 48 0.80 -20.61 -15.20
CA GLU A 48 1.93 -21.19 -15.94
C GLU A 48 3.29 -20.79 -15.34
N GLN A 49 3.39 -19.60 -14.77
CA GLN A 49 4.57 -19.11 -14.03
C GLN A 49 4.66 -19.64 -12.60
N GLY A 50 3.70 -20.41 -12.12
CA GLY A 50 3.66 -20.92 -10.76
C GLY A 50 3.36 -19.89 -9.67
N LEU A 51 2.92 -18.68 -10.03
CA LEU A 51 2.64 -17.60 -9.06
C LEU A 51 1.30 -17.78 -8.35
N ILE A 52 0.35 -18.46 -9.00
CA ILE A 52 -0.97 -18.79 -8.46
C ILE A 52 -1.29 -20.25 -8.77
N ALA A 53 -2.11 -20.88 -7.94
CA ALA A 53 -2.61 -22.23 -8.14
C ALA A 53 -4.13 -22.27 -8.06
N GLU A 54 -4.75 -23.30 -8.62
CA GLU A 54 -6.16 -23.62 -8.38
C GLU A 54 -6.29 -24.30 -7.01
N ASP A 55 -7.26 -23.88 -6.22
CA ASP A 55 -7.55 -24.49 -4.93
C ASP A 55 -8.56 -25.63 -5.10
N GLU A 56 -8.06 -26.85 -5.16
CA GLU A 56 -8.88 -28.07 -5.32
C GLU A 56 -9.71 -28.39 -4.07
N SER A 57 -9.37 -27.81 -2.91
CA SER A 57 -10.09 -28.05 -1.66
C SER A 57 -11.49 -27.42 -1.61
N VAL A 58 -11.79 -26.49 -2.51
CA VAL A 58 -13.06 -25.74 -2.60
C VAL A 58 -13.93 -26.23 -3.77
N LEU A 59 -13.57 -27.34 -4.41
CA LEU A 59 -14.38 -27.93 -5.45
C LEU A 59 -15.67 -28.46 -4.84
N GLU A 60 -16.74 -27.63 -4.81
CA GLU A 60 -18.09 -28.15 -4.69
C GLU A 60 -18.34 -29.11 -5.87
N PRO A 61 -18.76 -30.35 -5.62
CA PRO A 61 -19.09 -31.27 -6.70
C PRO A 61 -20.15 -30.61 -7.60
N PRO A 62 -19.99 -30.68 -8.92
CA PRO A 62 -20.92 -30.02 -9.84
C PRO A 62 -22.29 -30.66 -9.77
N LEU A 63 -23.21 -30.09 -8.98
CA LEU A 63 -24.63 -30.37 -9.09
C LEU A 63 -25.11 -29.79 -10.44
N GLY A 64 -25.18 -30.67 -11.44
CA GLY A 64 -25.78 -30.35 -12.73
C GLY A 64 -24.86 -29.67 -13.74
N GLY A 65 -23.78 -30.33 -14.21
CA GLY A 65 -23.16 -30.06 -15.52
C GLY A 65 -22.48 -28.69 -15.72
N ARG A 66 -22.40 -27.82 -14.73
CA ARG A 66 -21.65 -26.57 -14.77
C ARG A 66 -20.23 -26.83 -14.32
N ARG A 67 -19.23 -26.43 -15.13
CA ARG A 67 -17.81 -26.43 -14.74
C ARG A 67 -17.68 -25.79 -13.38
N GLY A 68 -17.12 -26.53 -12.41
CA GLY A 68 -16.86 -26.04 -11.06
C GLY A 68 -16.19 -24.67 -11.09
N LYS A 69 -16.61 -23.76 -10.24
CA LYS A 69 -16.01 -22.41 -10.14
C LYS A 69 -14.58 -22.58 -9.64
N VAL A 70 -13.60 -22.25 -10.49
CA VAL A 70 -12.19 -22.34 -10.14
C VAL A 70 -11.86 -21.24 -9.11
N VAL A 71 -11.35 -21.63 -7.95
CA VAL A 71 -10.77 -20.73 -6.93
C VAL A 71 -9.27 -20.64 -7.18
N TYR A 72 -8.74 -19.45 -7.19
CA TYR A 72 -7.31 -19.18 -7.29
C TYR A 72 -6.75 -18.83 -5.91
N LYS A 73 -5.56 -19.34 -5.60
CA LYS A 73 -4.79 -19.02 -4.40
C LYS A 73 -3.35 -18.65 -4.75
N LEU A 74 -2.73 -17.86 -3.89
CA LEU A 74 -1.33 -17.47 -4.02
C LEU A 74 -0.43 -18.66 -3.66
N THR A 75 0.65 -18.86 -4.42
CA THR A 75 1.73 -19.79 -4.08
C THR A 75 2.80 -19.10 -3.24
N VAL A 76 3.82 -19.84 -2.80
CA VAL A 76 5.00 -19.27 -2.12
C VAL A 76 5.74 -18.33 -3.07
N GLU A 77 5.97 -18.76 -4.30
CA GLU A 77 6.62 -17.96 -5.35
C GLU A 77 5.79 -16.71 -5.70
N GLY A 78 4.46 -16.82 -5.65
CA GLY A 78 3.55 -15.69 -5.84
C GLY A 78 3.67 -14.64 -4.74
N LYS A 79 3.86 -15.06 -3.47
CA LYS A 79 4.10 -14.17 -2.34
C LYS A 79 5.44 -13.45 -2.47
N GLU A 80 6.50 -14.17 -2.79
CA GLU A 80 7.83 -13.59 -3.01
C GLU A 80 7.82 -12.58 -4.17
N ARG A 81 7.14 -12.94 -5.26
CA ARG A 81 6.96 -12.04 -6.40
C ARG A 81 6.19 -10.77 -6.03
N PHE A 82 5.15 -10.90 -5.20
CA PHE A 82 4.37 -9.77 -4.72
C PHE A 82 5.22 -8.83 -3.86
N GLN A 83 6.01 -9.37 -2.93
CA GLN A 83 6.94 -8.57 -2.11
C GLN A 83 7.97 -7.83 -2.98
N THR A 84 8.59 -8.51 -3.95
CA THR A 84 9.50 -7.87 -4.90
C THR A 84 8.83 -6.71 -5.66
N LEU A 85 7.56 -6.89 -6.06
CA LEU A 85 6.80 -5.82 -6.72
C LEU A 85 6.45 -4.68 -5.77
N LEU A 86 6.21 -4.94 -4.49
CA LEU A 86 5.95 -3.89 -3.49
C LEU A 86 7.21 -3.06 -3.17
N GLU A 87 8.39 -3.63 -3.28
CA GLU A 87 9.67 -2.95 -3.06
C GLU A 87 10.14 -2.11 -4.25
N ASP A 88 9.54 -2.30 -5.44
CA ASP A 88 9.89 -1.54 -6.65
C ASP A 88 9.50 -0.05 -6.49
N ASP A 89 10.49 0.83 -6.38
CA ASP A 89 10.35 2.28 -6.32
C ASP A 89 10.87 2.98 -7.59
N SER A 90 11.11 2.22 -8.66
CA SER A 90 11.57 2.73 -9.95
C SER A 90 10.58 3.74 -10.56
N PRO A 91 11.02 4.56 -11.54
CA PRO A 91 10.14 5.50 -12.24
C PRO A 91 8.88 4.86 -12.84
N GLY A 92 8.91 3.56 -13.15
CA GLY A 92 7.75 2.79 -13.58
C GLY A 92 6.69 2.59 -12.49
N ALA A 93 7.07 2.60 -11.20
CA ALA A 93 6.14 2.40 -10.09
C ALA A 93 5.14 3.55 -9.91
N TYR A 94 5.53 4.77 -10.32
CA TYR A 94 4.71 5.98 -10.18
C TYR A 94 4.31 6.62 -11.51
N ASP A 95 4.31 5.87 -12.61
CA ASP A 95 3.72 6.33 -13.87
C ASP A 95 2.18 6.45 -13.77
N ASP A 96 1.56 7.13 -14.73
CA ASP A 96 0.11 7.41 -14.73
C ASP A 96 -0.74 6.13 -14.68
N GLU A 97 -0.21 5.03 -15.21
CA GLU A 97 -0.94 3.78 -15.27
C GLU A 97 -0.81 2.93 -14.00
N ARG A 98 0.34 2.97 -13.33
CA ARG A 98 0.67 2.06 -12.21
C ARG A 98 0.46 2.69 -10.85
N PHE A 99 0.57 4.00 -10.75
CA PHE A 99 0.49 4.71 -9.48
C PHE A 99 -0.77 4.37 -8.67
N GLY A 100 -1.95 4.41 -9.30
CA GLY A 100 -3.20 4.08 -8.61
C GLY A 100 -3.26 2.66 -8.07
N VAL A 101 -2.71 1.69 -8.84
CA VAL A 101 -2.62 0.29 -8.39
C VAL A 101 -1.64 0.16 -7.23
N ARG A 102 -0.50 0.84 -7.29
CA ARG A 102 0.50 0.85 -6.20
C ARG A 102 -0.07 1.43 -4.92
N LEU A 103 -0.76 2.57 -5.03
CA LEU A 103 -1.39 3.25 -3.90
C LEU A 103 -2.40 2.34 -3.17
N ALA A 104 -3.16 1.52 -3.90
CA ALA A 104 -4.12 0.59 -3.30
C ALA A 104 -3.47 -0.47 -2.38
N PHE A 105 -2.17 -0.73 -2.54
CA PHE A 105 -1.41 -1.69 -1.72
C PHE A 105 -0.38 -1.01 -0.81
N PHE A 106 -0.51 0.28 -0.55
CA PHE A 106 0.41 1.00 0.34
C PHE A 106 0.38 0.49 1.79
N SER A 107 -0.74 -0.03 2.26
CA SER A 107 -0.81 -0.67 3.59
C SER A 107 0.14 -1.87 3.74
N GLN A 108 0.53 -2.50 2.63
CA GLN A 108 1.43 -3.64 2.57
C GLN A 108 2.85 -3.26 2.08
N THR A 109 3.10 -1.97 1.82
CA THR A 109 4.38 -1.43 1.36
C THR A 109 5.09 -0.72 2.51
N ASP A 110 6.42 -0.84 2.62
CA ASP A 110 7.18 -0.14 3.65
C ASP A 110 7.14 1.39 3.47
N ALA A 111 7.27 2.13 4.59
CA ALA A 111 7.13 3.58 4.61
C ALA A 111 8.16 4.32 3.74
N THR A 112 9.37 3.78 3.61
CA THR A 112 10.44 4.39 2.81
C THR A 112 10.10 4.29 1.32
N THR A 113 9.65 3.12 0.88
CA THR A 113 9.22 2.87 -0.50
C THR A 113 7.96 3.69 -0.84
N ARG A 114 6.97 3.78 0.08
CA ARG A 114 5.80 4.65 -0.11
C ARG A 114 6.20 6.11 -0.36
N LEU A 115 7.06 6.65 0.49
CA LEU A 115 7.54 8.04 0.34
C LEU A 115 8.25 8.26 -0.99
N ARG A 116 9.16 7.36 -1.41
CA ARG A 116 9.86 7.48 -2.69
C ARG A 116 8.89 7.47 -3.88
N ILE A 117 7.87 6.60 -3.85
CA ILE A 117 6.84 6.55 -4.89
C ILE A 117 6.02 7.85 -4.91
N LEU A 118 5.58 8.35 -3.75
CA LEU A 118 4.80 9.60 -3.64
C LEU A 118 5.61 10.81 -4.12
N GLU A 119 6.86 10.94 -3.68
CA GLU A 119 7.76 12.02 -4.09
C GLU A 119 8.08 11.96 -5.59
N GLY A 120 8.33 10.77 -6.12
CA GLY A 120 8.52 10.54 -7.54
C GLY A 120 7.29 10.94 -8.35
N ARG A 121 6.09 10.55 -7.91
CA ARG A 121 4.82 10.94 -8.52
C ARG A 121 4.60 12.44 -8.46
N ARG A 122 4.78 13.06 -7.29
CA ARG A 122 4.64 14.52 -7.12
C ARG A 122 5.54 15.28 -8.08
N ARG A 123 6.82 14.94 -8.17
CA ARG A 123 7.77 15.57 -9.11
C ARG A 123 7.27 15.50 -10.56
N ARG A 124 6.79 14.34 -10.99
CA ARG A 124 6.27 14.14 -12.35
C ARG A 124 5.01 14.97 -12.63
N VAL A 125 4.12 15.08 -11.64
CA VAL A 125 2.91 15.91 -11.71
C VAL A 125 3.25 17.39 -11.75
N GLU A 126 4.21 17.86 -10.95
CA GLU A 126 4.71 19.23 -10.95
C GLU A 126 5.35 19.62 -12.28
N GLU A 127 6.17 18.74 -12.87
CA GLU A 127 6.73 18.94 -14.21
C GLU A 127 5.63 19.01 -15.28
N ARG A 128 4.59 18.17 -15.17
CA ARG A 128 3.44 18.21 -16.07
C ARG A 128 2.66 19.51 -15.92
N ARG A 129 2.43 19.97 -14.68
CA ARG A 129 1.78 21.24 -14.38
C ARG A 129 2.51 22.41 -15.03
N GLU A 130 3.82 22.48 -14.87
CA GLU A 130 4.62 23.57 -15.42
C GLU A 130 4.60 23.56 -16.97
N ARG A 131 4.74 22.40 -17.60
CA ARG A 131 4.60 22.29 -19.05
C ARG A 131 3.21 22.75 -19.56
N MET A 132 2.14 22.38 -18.85
CA MET A 132 0.77 22.77 -19.21
C MET A 132 0.57 24.28 -19.06
N ARG A 133 1.05 24.87 -17.97
CA ARG A 133 0.97 26.29 -17.68
C ARG A 133 1.69 27.10 -18.76
N THR A 134 2.95 26.78 -19.03
CA THR A 134 3.75 27.43 -20.06
C THR A 134 3.09 27.32 -21.45
N ARG A 135 2.51 26.14 -21.75
CA ARG A 135 1.82 25.96 -23.05
C ARG A 135 0.57 26.83 -23.13
N LEU A 136 -0.25 26.87 -22.09
CA LEU A 136 -1.46 27.70 -22.06
C LEU A 136 -1.13 29.18 -22.21
N GLU A 137 -0.12 29.69 -21.51
CA GLU A 137 0.36 31.09 -21.64
C GLU A 137 0.77 31.47 -23.07
N ARG A 138 1.49 30.55 -23.75
CA ARG A 138 1.98 30.79 -25.11
C ARG A 138 0.90 30.71 -26.19
N THR A 139 -0.16 29.92 -25.95
CA THR A 139 -1.14 29.61 -27.00
C THR A 139 -2.49 30.27 -26.78
N ARG A 140 -2.75 30.88 -25.63
CA ARG A 140 -4.05 31.41 -25.20
C ARG A 140 -4.72 32.31 -26.23
N GLU A 141 -3.96 33.20 -26.87
CA GLU A 141 -4.49 34.17 -27.87
C GLU A 141 -4.88 33.51 -29.19
N ARG A 142 -4.39 32.30 -29.47
CA ARG A 142 -4.61 31.57 -30.73
C ARG A 142 -5.67 30.47 -30.60
N LEU A 143 -6.17 30.22 -29.38
CA LEU A 143 -7.11 29.18 -29.11
C LEU A 143 -8.54 29.74 -29.01
N ASP A 144 -9.51 28.96 -29.48
CA ASP A 144 -10.91 29.27 -29.23
C ASP A 144 -11.26 29.12 -27.73
N ARG A 145 -12.38 29.74 -27.35
CA ARG A 145 -12.85 29.79 -25.96
C ARG A 145 -12.94 28.40 -25.31
N TYR A 146 -13.46 27.42 -26.04
CA TYR A 146 -13.68 26.06 -25.44
C TYR A 146 -12.38 25.31 -25.27
N THR A 147 -11.44 25.44 -26.18
CA THR A 147 -10.09 24.88 -26.07
C THR A 147 -9.32 25.48 -24.89
N VAL A 148 -9.43 26.80 -24.68
CA VAL A 148 -8.84 27.45 -23.49
C VAL A 148 -9.43 26.90 -22.21
N GLU A 149 -10.78 26.75 -22.14
CA GLU A 149 -11.45 26.23 -20.97
C GLU A 149 -11.09 24.77 -20.69
N LEU A 150 -10.97 23.94 -21.73
CA LEU A 150 -10.52 22.56 -21.60
C LEU A 150 -9.09 22.47 -21.03
N GLN A 151 -8.18 23.31 -21.53
CA GLN A 151 -6.80 23.34 -21.02
C GLN A 151 -6.73 23.83 -19.58
N ARG A 152 -7.54 24.84 -19.22
CA ARG A 152 -7.67 25.33 -17.85
C ARG A 152 -8.16 24.25 -16.90
N HIS A 153 -9.23 23.57 -17.28
CA HIS A 153 -9.76 22.44 -16.49
C HIS A 153 -8.71 21.33 -16.28
N GLY A 154 -7.94 21.02 -17.34
CA GLY A 154 -6.83 20.09 -17.26
C GLY A 154 -5.74 20.55 -16.27
N LEU A 155 -5.35 21.81 -16.31
CA LEU A 155 -4.37 22.39 -15.39
C LEU A 155 -4.85 22.32 -13.94
N GLU A 156 -6.10 22.73 -13.68
CA GLU A 156 -6.71 22.64 -12.34
C GLU A 156 -6.74 21.19 -11.80
N SER A 157 -6.93 20.21 -12.67
CA SER A 157 -6.88 18.79 -12.29
C SER A 157 -5.49 18.36 -11.83
N VAL A 158 -4.45 18.76 -12.57
CA VAL A 158 -3.05 18.48 -12.21
C VAL A 158 -2.63 19.21 -10.93
N GLU A 159 -3.11 20.43 -10.71
CA GLU A 159 -2.87 21.18 -9.47
C GLU A 159 -3.54 20.53 -8.24
N ARG A 160 -4.75 19.99 -8.40
CA ARG A 160 -5.41 19.22 -7.34
C ARG A 160 -4.63 17.96 -7.00
N GLU A 161 -4.15 17.22 -8.02
CA GLU A 161 -3.32 16.03 -7.81
C GLU A 161 -2.02 16.38 -7.08
N ALA A 162 -1.35 17.47 -7.43
CA ALA A 162 -0.11 17.91 -6.77
C ALA A 162 -0.33 18.25 -5.28
N ARG A 163 -1.42 18.95 -4.95
CA ARG A 163 -1.78 19.25 -3.54
C ARG A 163 -2.05 17.97 -2.76
N TRP A 164 -2.90 17.10 -3.28
CA TRP A 164 -3.23 15.83 -2.66
C TRP A 164 -1.99 14.96 -2.39
N LEU A 165 -1.05 14.88 -3.34
CA LEU A 165 0.22 14.18 -3.14
C LEU A 165 1.06 14.79 -2.02
N SER A 166 1.09 16.14 -1.92
CA SER A 166 1.80 16.82 -0.83
C SER A 166 1.19 16.50 0.53
N GLU A 167 -0.15 16.50 0.64
CA GLU A 167 -0.86 16.13 1.86
C GLU A 167 -0.60 14.67 2.29
N LEU A 168 -0.54 13.73 1.32
CA LEU A 168 -0.17 12.34 1.59
C LEU A 168 1.27 12.21 2.09
N ILE A 169 2.22 12.89 1.46
CA ILE A 169 3.63 12.89 1.87
C ILE A 169 3.77 13.43 3.29
N ASP A 170 3.09 14.54 3.60
CA ASP A 170 3.09 15.13 4.94
C ASP A 170 2.48 14.18 5.99
N SER A 171 1.45 13.41 5.62
CA SER A 171 0.88 12.37 6.48
C SER A 171 1.88 11.25 6.74
N GLU A 172 2.51 10.70 5.71
CA GLU A 172 3.53 9.64 5.86
C GLU A 172 4.70 10.10 6.75
N HIS A 173 5.13 11.36 6.63
CA HIS A 173 6.18 11.90 7.49
C HIS A 173 5.73 12.03 8.96
N ARG A 174 4.47 12.40 9.22
CA ARG A 174 3.92 12.46 10.59
C ARG A 174 3.83 11.08 11.20
N ASP A 175 3.30 10.11 10.46
CA ASP A 175 3.12 8.73 10.93
C ASP A 175 4.48 8.08 11.24
N ARG A 176 5.49 8.36 10.42
CA ARG A 176 6.86 7.89 10.66
C ARG A 176 7.47 8.48 11.92
N ARG A 177 7.25 9.77 12.22
CA ARG A 177 7.73 10.40 13.45
C ARG A 177 7.00 9.89 14.68
N ALA A 178 5.71 9.61 14.58
CA ALA A 178 4.90 9.07 15.67
C ALA A 178 5.23 7.59 15.96
N GLY A 179 5.69 6.83 14.98
CA GLY A 179 6.08 5.41 15.10
C GLY A 179 7.53 5.16 15.51
N THR A 180 8.41 6.18 15.60
CA THR A 180 9.75 6.09 16.19
C THR A 180 9.62 6.29 17.69
N PRO A 181 9.92 5.28 18.55
CA PRO A 181 10.08 5.52 19.98
C PRO A 181 11.19 6.56 20.16
N ASP A 182 10.93 7.56 20.98
CA ASP A 182 11.93 8.55 21.40
C ASP A 182 13.06 7.81 22.14
N GLU A 183 14.12 7.42 21.44
CA GLU A 183 15.37 6.96 22.03
C GLU A 183 16.14 8.18 22.55
N GLY A 184 15.64 8.80 23.60
CA GLY A 184 16.29 10.02 24.11
C GLY A 184 15.80 10.54 25.44
N VAL A 185 15.54 9.69 26.43
CA VAL A 185 15.69 10.12 27.84
C VAL A 185 16.44 9.04 28.61
N SER A 186 17.76 9.12 28.56
CA SER A 186 18.61 8.56 29.60
C SER A 186 18.27 9.25 30.91
N THR A 187 17.40 8.66 31.69
CA THR A 187 17.28 8.97 33.11
C THR A 187 18.52 8.41 33.80
N GLU A 188 19.55 9.25 33.93
CA GLU A 188 20.59 9.06 34.94
C GLU A 188 19.88 8.95 36.29
N ARG A 189 19.89 7.74 36.86
CA ARG A 189 19.60 7.54 38.28
C ARG A 189 20.69 8.22 39.07
N PRO A 190 20.37 9.12 40.01
CA PRO A 190 21.37 9.57 41.01
C PRO A 190 21.76 8.37 41.86
N ALA A 191 23.08 8.18 42.00
CA ALA A 191 23.66 7.25 42.96
C ALA A 191 23.24 7.66 44.38
N GLU A 192 22.44 6.85 45.04
CA GLU A 192 22.23 6.95 46.48
C GLU A 192 23.42 6.36 47.19
N LEU A 193 24.01 7.24 48.00
CA LEU A 193 25.08 7.03 48.94
C LEU A 193 24.73 5.89 49.92
N GLU A 194 25.61 4.89 49.99
CA GLU A 194 25.76 4.03 51.17
C GLU A 194 26.04 4.87 52.42
N GLN A 195 25.20 4.76 53.43
CA GLN A 195 25.56 5.05 54.80
C GLN A 195 25.27 3.87 55.70
N ASP A 196 26.39 3.38 56.23
CA ASP A 196 26.56 2.48 57.36
C ASP A 196 25.65 2.83 58.54
N GLY A 197 25.11 1.80 59.21
CA GLY A 197 24.42 1.95 60.48
C GLY A 197 24.11 0.61 61.11
N ARG A 198 25.12 -0.01 61.71
CA ARG A 198 24.95 -1.10 62.67
C ARG A 198 23.98 -0.69 63.78
N PHE A 199 23.06 -1.53 64.18
CA PHE A 199 22.82 -1.77 65.63
C PHE A 199 22.14 -3.14 65.87
N SER A 200 22.70 -3.80 66.89
CA SER A 200 22.38 -5.09 67.52
C SER A 200 21.05 -5.04 68.27
N GLY A 201 20.41 -6.18 68.44
CA GLY A 201 19.55 -6.36 69.61
C GLY A 201 18.46 -7.42 69.45
N THR A 202 18.83 -8.64 69.90
CA THR A 202 18.04 -9.55 70.79
C THR A 202 16.55 -9.85 70.47
N GLY A 203 16.27 -11.15 70.32
CA GLY A 203 14.93 -11.73 70.36
C GLY A 203 14.29 -11.70 71.76
N PRO A 204 13.30 -12.48 72.15
CA PRO A 204 12.87 -13.80 71.66
C PRO A 204 11.33 -14.02 71.59
N GLN A 205 10.94 -15.23 71.08
CA GLN A 205 9.82 -16.10 71.48
C GLN A 205 8.42 -15.49 71.72
N ASP A 206 7.40 -16.01 71.18
CA ASP A 206 6.64 -17.23 71.52
C ASP A 206 5.35 -17.32 70.70
N SER A 207 5.10 -18.52 70.28
CA SER A 207 3.90 -19.37 70.50
C SER A 207 2.51 -18.97 69.98
N ASP A 208 2.04 -19.96 69.34
CA ASP A 208 0.67 -20.55 69.40
C ASP A 208 -0.52 -19.93 68.66
N ASN A 209 -0.97 -20.65 67.72
CA ASN A 209 -2.07 -21.63 67.82
C ASN A 209 -3.44 -21.20 67.25
N TYR A 210 -4.05 -22.13 66.55
CA TYR A 210 -5.48 -22.34 66.24
C TYR A 210 -6.24 -21.35 65.32
N GLN A 211 -6.78 -21.71 64.27
CA GLN A 211 -7.72 -22.78 63.83
C GLN A 211 -7.82 -22.73 62.31
#